data_5d3c142dcf1a95a36c843686155f2c16
#
_entry.id   5d3c142dcf1a95a36c843686155f2c16
#
_cell.length_a   1.000
_cell.length_b   1.000
_cell.length_c   1.000
_cell.angle_alpha   90.00
_cell.angle_beta   90.00
_cell.angle_gamma   90.00
#
_symmetry.space_group_name_H-M   'P 1'
#
loop_
_entity.id
_entity.type
_entity.pdbx_description
1 polymer ?
#
loop_
_entity_poly.entity_id
_entity_poly.type
_entity_poly.pdbx_seq_one_letter_code
_entity_poly.pdbx_strand_id
1 'polypeptide(L)'
;MSDALTYRAAGVDIDAGNALVERIKPLVKRTSRPEVMGGLGGFGGLFNLGGKYKEPVLVSGTDGVGTKLKLAQQLNRHDTIGIDLVGMCVNDVLVQGAEPLFFLDYFATGKLDVDTAAAVVGGIAKGCELAGCALIGGETAEMPDMYPPGEYDLAGFTVGAVEKSQLLSGDGIVAGDVVLGVASSGPHSNGYSLVRKILERAGSPLDLDVGGVKLVDALMAPTTIYVKPMLELIATQAAAIHGMAHITGGGLKENIIRVVPDGLGLALDAGSIALPPVFDWLQREGKVAREEMWRTFNCGVGFTVILPRDAVAAASALLAKHGLSSRVIGEVVKATGDERVHIG
;
A
#
# COMPACT_ATOMS: atom_id res chain seq x y z
N MET A 1 42.17 -13.89 31.30
CA MET A 1 41.74 -12.52 31.02
C MET A 1 40.29 -12.64 30.54
N SER A 2 39.33 -12.11 31.27
CA SER A 2 37.94 -12.10 30.80
C SER A 2 37.89 -11.18 29.58
N ASP A 3 37.48 -11.69 28.41
CA ASP A 3 37.28 -10.85 27.23
C ASP A 3 36.28 -9.75 27.59
N ALA A 4 36.69 -8.51 27.37
CA ALA A 4 35.82 -7.37 27.62
C ALA A 4 34.57 -7.47 26.72
N LEU A 5 33.39 -7.32 27.29
CA LEU A 5 32.17 -7.31 26.55
C LEU A 5 32.14 -6.09 25.61
N THR A 6 31.74 -6.33 24.36
CA THR A 6 31.56 -5.28 23.33
C THR A 6 30.14 -5.29 22.84
N TYR A 7 29.68 -4.17 22.23
CA TYR A 7 28.35 -4.09 21.64
C TYR A 7 28.19 -5.13 20.52
N ARG A 8 29.24 -5.37 19.73
CA ARG A 8 29.29 -6.41 18.70
C ARG A 8 29.17 -7.82 19.29
N ALA A 9 29.81 -8.08 20.44
CA ALA A 9 29.68 -9.35 21.16
C ALA A 9 28.26 -9.55 21.73
N ALA A 10 27.55 -8.45 21.97
CA ALA A 10 26.15 -8.45 22.38
C ALA A 10 25.15 -8.54 21.17
N GLY A 11 25.66 -8.65 19.93
CA GLY A 11 24.86 -8.89 18.74
C GLY A 11 24.52 -7.66 17.91
N VAL A 12 25.03 -6.46 18.24
CA VAL A 12 24.79 -5.21 17.50
C VAL A 12 26.08 -4.75 16.81
N ASP A 13 26.05 -4.63 15.47
CA ASP A 13 27.22 -4.26 14.66
C ASP A 13 27.08 -2.86 14.08
N ILE A 14 27.64 -1.85 14.76
CA ILE A 14 27.63 -0.44 14.34
C ILE A 14 28.26 -0.25 12.95
N ASP A 15 29.32 -1.02 12.62
CA ASP A 15 29.99 -0.90 11.33
C ASP A 15 29.07 -1.37 10.20
N ALA A 16 28.29 -2.43 10.40
CA ALA A 16 27.27 -2.89 9.47
C ALA A 16 26.17 -1.82 9.25
N GLY A 17 25.71 -1.18 10.32
CA GLY A 17 24.78 -0.05 10.24
C GLY A 17 25.33 1.11 9.41
N ASN A 18 26.58 1.52 9.67
CA ASN A 18 27.24 2.58 8.91
C ASN A 18 27.41 2.20 7.42
N ALA A 19 27.78 0.95 7.13
CA ALA A 19 27.92 0.44 5.76
C ALA A 19 26.57 0.46 5.03
N LEU A 20 25.48 0.10 5.70
CA LEU A 20 24.13 0.21 5.13
C LEU A 20 23.80 1.67 4.77
N VAL A 21 24.02 2.63 5.68
CA VAL A 21 23.75 4.05 5.44
C VAL A 21 24.50 4.54 4.20
N GLU A 22 25.79 4.25 4.05
CA GLU A 22 26.54 4.64 2.86
C GLU A 22 25.95 4.02 1.57
N ARG A 23 25.53 2.77 1.64
CA ARG A 23 24.97 2.05 0.48
C ARG A 23 23.63 2.58 0.04
N ILE A 24 22.78 3.05 0.96
CA ILE A 24 21.44 3.55 0.63
C ILE A 24 21.41 5.03 0.21
N LYS A 25 22.44 5.83 0.52
CA LYS A 25 22.51 7.24 0.12
C LYS A 25 22.16 7.51 -1.35
N PRO A 26 22.73 6.77 -2.35
CA PRO A 26 22.37 6.97 -3.76
C PRO A 26 20.90 6.64 -4.05
N LEU A 27 20.32 5.66 -3.35
CA LEU A 27 18.92 5.25 -3.52
C LEU A 27 17.98 6.36 -3.02
N VAL A 28 18.23 6.86 -1.82
CA VAL A 28 17.49 7.98 -1.23
C VAL A 28 17.58 9.25 -2.09
N LYS A 29 18.78 9.55 -2.62
CA LYS A 29 18.98 10.71 -3.49
C LYS A 29 18.07 10.70 -4.73
N ARG A 30 17.71 9.54 -5.27
CA ARG A 30 16.80 9.43 -6.44
C ARG A 30 15.39 9.90 -6.15
N THR A 31 14.98 9.87 -4.88
CA THR A 31 13.66 10.31 -4.42
C THR A 31 13.63 11.79 -4.05
N SER A 32 14.76 12.50 -4.16
CA SER A 32 14.89 13.89 -3.68
C SER A 32 13.92 14.82 -4.39
N ARG A 33 13.37 15.75 -3.62
CA ARG A 33 12.47 16.83 -4.10
C ARG A 33 13.07 18.18 -3.72
N PRO A 34 12.71 19.27 -4.43
CA PRO A 34 13.22 20.62 -4.11
C PRO A 34 12.89 21.09 -2.69
N GLU A 35 11.80 20.58 -2.12
CA GLU A 35 11.31 20.92 -0.78
C GLU A 35 12.12 20.24 0.35
N VAL A 36 12.91 19.21 0.04
CA VAL A 36 13.76 18.52 1.04
C VAL A 36 14.94 19.39 1.44
N MET A 37 15.07 19.64 2.73
CA MET A 37 16.15 20.43 3.29
C MET A 37 17.14 19.53 4.04
N GLY A 38 18.37 19.43 3.53
CA GLY A 38 19.40 18.57 4.15
C GLY A 38 19.51 17.20 3.47
N GLY A 39 20.02 16.20 4.21
CA GLY A 39 20.26 14.84 3.73
C GLY A 39 20.23 13.82 4.85
N LEU A 40 20.52 12.55 4.53
CA LEU A 40 20.61 11.47 5.53
C LEU A 40 21.73 11.71 6.54
N GLY A 41 21.49 11.29 7.79
CA GLY A 41 22.46 11.31 8.89
C GLY A 41 22.22 12.41 9.92
N GLY A 42 21.19 13.25 9.75
CA GLY A 42 20.70 14.15 10.79
C GLY A 42 19.70 13.47 11.74
N PHE A 43 19.36 14.13 12.86
CA PHE A 43 18.35 13.60 13.79
C PHE A 43 16.92 13.61 13.25
N GLY A 44 16.64 14.39 12.22
CA GLY A 44 15.32 14.48 11.61
C GLY A 44 15.38 14.91 10.15
N GLY A 45 14.42 14.45 9.37
CA GLY A 45 14.18 14.90 8.00
C GLY A 45 13.48 16.25 7.99
N LEU A 46 13.98 17.19 7.18
CA LEU A 46 13.40 18.53 7.04
C LEU A 46 12.74 18.67 5.68
N PHE A 47 11.49 19.13 5.68
CA PHE A 47 10.71 19.36 4.46
C PHE A 47 10.04 20.74 4.51
N ASN A 48 10.27 21.57 3.50
CA ASN A 48 9.69 22.90 3.41
C ASN A 48 8.45 22.89 2.52
N LEU A 49 7.27 23.10 3.08
CA LEU A 49 6.01 23.18 2.32
C LEU A 49 5.99 24.34 1.31
N GLY A 50 6.83 25.36 1.51
CA GLY A 50 6.86 26.56 0.67
C GLY A 50 5.52 27.28 0.64
N GLY A 51 5.24 27.94 -0.50
CA GLY A 51 3.98 28.64 -0.75
C GLY A 51 2.99 27.85 -1.64
N LYS A 52 3.11 26.53 -1.71
CA LYS A 52 2.27 25.69 -2.55
C LYS A 52 0.81 25.66 -2.12
N TYR A 53 0.58 25.74 -0.81
CA TYR A 53 -0.76 25.70 -0.21
C TYR A 53 -1.06 27.02 0.50
N LYS A 54 -2.34 27.42 0.49
CA LYS A 54 -2.82 28.60 1.24
C LYS A 54 -3.23 28.21 2.67
N GLU A 55 -4.00 27.13 2.79
CA GLU A 55 -4.43 26.52 4.06
C GLU A 55 -4.11 25.01 4.01
N PRO A 56 -2.83 24.60 4.21
CA PRO A 56 -2.46 23.20 4.11
C PRO A 56 -3.07 22.39 5.25
N VAL A 57 -3.69 21.24 4.93
CA VAL A 57 -4.00 20.19 5.87
C VAL A 57 -2.98 19.07 5.67
N LEU A 58 -2.26 18.73 6.73
CA LEU A 58 -1.35 17.57 6.71
C LEU A 58 -2.13 16.30 6.95
N VAL A 59 -1.86 15.30 6.12
CA VAL A 59 -2.42 13.95 6.23
C VAL A 59 -1.27 13.00 6.45
N SER A 60 -1.33 12.20 7.50
CA SER A 60 -0.28 11.24 7.82
C SER A 60 -0.87 9.84 7.96
N GLY A 61 -0.09 8.84 7.56
CA GLY A 61 -0.42 7.44 7.68
C GLY A 61 0.82 6.63 8.07
N THR A 62 0.59 5.55 8.81
CA THR A 62 1.62 4.56 9.13
C THR A 62 1.04 3.17 8.88
N ASP A 63 1.83 2.30 8.28
CA ASP A 63 1.46 0.92 8.02
C ASP A 63 2.71 0.03 7.94
N GLY A 64 2.51 -1.27 7.94
CA GLY A 64 3.53 -2.28 7.70
C GLY A 64 3.25 -3.07 6.43
N VAL A 65 4.04 -4.12 6.20
CA VAL A 65 3.81 -5.08 5.11
C VAL A 65 3.03 -6.31 5.63
N GLY A 66 3.17 -6.60 6.90
CA GLY A 66 2.55 -7.76 7.52
C GLY A 66 3.18 -9.08 7.08
N THR A 67 2.40 -10.16 7.12
CA THR A 67 2.92 -11.53 6.98
C THR A 67 3.33 -11.92 5.54
N LYS A 68 3.18 -11.03 4.55
CA LYS A 68 3.85 -11.15 3.24
C LYS A 68 5.37 -11.20 3.40
N LEU A 69 5.92 -10.52 4.43
CA LEU A 69 7.34 -10.58 4.77
C LEU A 69 7.84 -12.01 4.98
N LYS A 70 7.04 -12.87 5.61
CA LYS A 70 7.42 -14.28 5.81
C LYS A 70 7.60 -15.03 4.48
N LEU A 71 6.75 -14.73 3.50
CA LEU A 71 6.89 -15.32 2.17
C LEU A 71 8.13 -14.75 1.45
N ALA A 72 8.36 -13.43 1.53
CA ALA A 72 9.55 -12.79 0.99
C ALA A 72 10.85 -13.38 1.56
N GLN A 73 10.91 -13.56 2.89
CA GLN A 73 12.03 -14.17 3.60
C GLN A 73 12.26 -15.63 3.17
N GLN A 74 11.20 -16.44 3.09
CA GLN A 74 11.28 -17.84 2.64
C GLN A 74 11.79 -17.97 1.20
N LEU A 75 11.43 -17.02 0.34
CA LEU A 75 11.80 -17.00 -1.08
C LEU A 75 13.12 -16.27 -1.34
N ASN A 76 13.70 -15.63 -0.33
CA ASN A 76 14.84 -14.72 -0.47
C ASN A 76 14.59 -13.63 -1.54
N ARG A 77 13.36 -13.05 -1.55
CA ARG A 77 12.93 -12.00 -2.48
C ARG A 77 12.61 -10.72 -1.72
N HIS A 78 13.58 -9.82 -1.64
CA HIS A 78 13.54 -8.64 -0.78
C HIS A 78 13.38 -7.33 -1.56
N ASP A 79 13.61 -7.33 -2.85
CA ASP A 79 13.75 -6.16 -3.71
C ASP A 79 12.42 -5.42 -3.99
N THR A 80 11.27 -6.11 -3.89
CA THR A 80 9.96 -5.50 -4.14
C THR A 80 9.17 -5.19 -2.88
N ILE A 81 9.55 -5.78 -1.74
CA ILE A 81 8.75 -5.69 -0.52
C ILE A 81 8.68 -4.25 0.05
N GLY A 82 9.71 -3.43 -0.24
CA GLY A 82 9.70 -2.02 0.10
C GLY A 82 8.67 -1.21 -0.70
N ILE A 83 8.33 -1.64 -1.93
CA ILE A 83 7.24 -1.03 -2.70
C ILE A 83 5.90 -1.28 -2.01
N ASP A 84 5.70 -2.49 -1.47
CA ASP A 84 4.51 -2.81 -0.67
C ASP A 84 4.38 -1.86 0.52
N LEU A 85 5.45 -1.67 1.29
CA LEU A 85 5.46 -0.77 2.44
C LEU A 85 5.02 0.65 2.07
N VAL A 86 5.63 1.21 1.01
CA VAL A 86 5.28 2.55 0.55
C VAL A 86 3.84 2.59 0.04
N GLY A 87 3.42 1.60 -0.77
CA GLY A 87 2.08 1.54 -1.33
C GLY A 87 0.99 1.52 -0.27
N MET A 88 1.18 0.75 0.82
CA MET A 88 0.24 0.70 1.94
C MET A 88 0.06 2.07 2.60
N CYS A 89 1.14 2.81 2.81
CA CYS A 89 1.09 4.11 3.48
C CYS A 89 0.59 5.24 2.57
N VAL A 90 1.14 5.37 1.34
CA VAL A 90 0.84 6.52 0.48
C VAL A 90 -0.56 6.47 -0.14
N ASN A 91 -1.09 5.27 -0.39
CA ASN A 91 -2.45 5.13 -0.90
C ASN A 91 -3.49 5.55 0.16
N ASP A 92 -3.22 5.33 1.45
CA ASP A 92 -4.09 5.78 2.54
C ASP A 92 -4.09 7.30 2.72
N VAL A 93 -2.96 7.96 2.49
CA VAL A 93 -2.88 9.43 2.47
C VAL A 93 -3.62 9.99 1.25
N LEU A 94 -3.49 9.31 0.11
CA LEU A 94 -4.10 9.71 -1.15
C LEU A 94 -5.63 9.75 -1.10
N VAL A 95 -6.29 8.84 -0.36
CA VAL A 95 -7.77 8.79 -0.30
C VAL A 95 -8.41 10.06 0.24
N GLN A 96 -7.64 10.87 0.98
CA GLN A 96 -8.04 12.19 1.47
C GLN A 96 -7.83 13.31 0.41
N GLY A 97 -7.36 12.97 -0.80
CA GLY A 97 -6.96 13.94 -1.82
C GLY A 97 -5.57 14.53 -1.59
N ALA A 98 -4.83 14.04 -0.60
CA ALA A 98 -3.52 14.56 -0.26
C ALA A 98 -2.41 14.02 -1.17
N GLU A 99 -1.49 14.89 -1.56
CA GLU A 99 -0.23 14.53 -2.20
C GLU A 99 0.75 14.01 -1.15
N PRO A 100 1.25 12.78 -1.24
CA PRO A 100 2.35 12.33 -0.38
C PRO A 100 3.61 13.18 -0.63
N LEU A 101 4.16 13.74 0.43
CA LEU A 101 5.32 14.65 0.36
C LEU A 101 6.61 13.91 0.68
N PHE A 102 6.63 13.18 1.78
CA PHE A 102 7.79 12.43 2.22
C PHE A 102 7.42 11.14 2.97
N PHE A 103 8.39 10.28 3.05
CA PHE A 103 8.32 8.95 3.65
C PHE A 103 9.49 8.73 4.61
N LEU A 104 9.24 7.99 5.68
CA LEU A 104 10.20 7.47 6.64
C LEU A 104 9.94 5.97 6.81
N ASP A 105 11.01 5.19 6.97
CA ASP A 105 10.88 3.75 7.24
C ASP A 105 11.50 3.37 8.57
N TYR A 106 11.04 2.25 9.11
CA TYR A 106 11.63 1.55 10.24
C TYR A 106 11.90 0.11 9.83
N PHE A 107 13.17 -0.26 9.79
CA PHE A 107 13.62 -1.61 9.52
C PHE A 107 14.16 -2.23 10.81
N ALA A 108 13.49 -3.28 11.31
CA ALA A 108 13.86 -3.97 12.54
C ALA A 108 14.26 -5.43 12.25
N THR A 109 15.38 -5.87 12.77
CA THR A 109 15.89 -7.23 12.56
C THR A 109 16.64 -7.75 13.78
N GLY A 110 16.77 -9.07 13.92
CA GLY A 110 17.59 -9.66 15.00
C GLY A 110 19.09 -9.49 14.76
N LYS A 111 19.51 -9.59 13.48
CA LYS A 111 20.87 -9.35 13.03
C LYS A 111 20.86 -8.73 11.66
N LEU A 112 21.58 -7.63 11.49
CA LEU A 112 21.62 -6.89 10.24
C LEU A 112 22.40 -7.66 9.16
N ASP A 113 21.69 -7.99 8.07
CA ASP A 113 22.30 -8.35 6.79
C ASP A 113 22.22 -7.14 5.86
N VAL A 114 23.37 -6.58 5.52
CA VAL A 114 23.48 -5.31 4.77
C VAL A 114 22.91 -5.47 3.35
N ASP A 115 23.06 -6.64 2.73
CA ASP A 115 22.57 -6.87 1.36
C ASP A 115 21.05 -6.94 1.33
N THR A 116 20.46 -7.69 2.27
CA THR A 116 19.01 -7.78 2.43
C THR A 116 18.40 -6.41 2.75
N ALA A 117 18.94 -5.70 3.73
CA ALA A 117 18.45 -4.37 4.12
C ALA A 117 18.55 -3.36 2.97
N ALA A 118 19.67 -3.35 2.23
CA ALA A 118 19.84 -2.50 1.07
C ALA A 118 18.84 -2.82 -0.07
N ALA A 119 18.52 -4.10 -0.29
CA ALA A 119 17.50 -4.50 -1.25
C ALA A 119 16.10 -4.01 -0.83
N VAL A 120 15.75 -4.16 0.45
CA VAL A 120 14.47 -3.65 0.99
C VAL A 120 14.37 -2.13 0.86
N VAL A 121 15.41 -1.38 1.28
CA VAL A 121 15.43 0.10 1.15
C VAL A 121 15.44 0.52 -0.31
N GLY A 122 16.06 -0.27 -1.20
CA GLY A 122 15.96 -0.10 -2.65
C GLY A 122 14.52 -0.16 -3.16
N GLY A 123 13.76 -1.11 -2.66
CA GLY A 123 12.31 -1.23 -2.91
C GLY A 123 11.52 -0.03 -2.35
N ILE A 124 11.85 0.44 -1.14
CA ILE A 124 11.23 1.63 -0.53
C ILE A 124 11.51 2.87 -1.40
N ALA A 125 12.76 3.10 -1.78
CA ALA A 125 13.13 4.21 -2.67
C ALA A 125 12.37 4.13 -4.00
N LYS A 126 12.26 2.93 -4.59
CA LYS A 126 11.46 2.72 -5.80
C LYS A 126 9.98 3.04 -5.61
N GLY A 127 9.40 2.63 -4.49
CA GLY A 127 8.02 2.97 -4.12
C GLY A 127 7.83 4.49 -4.00
N CYS A 128 8.77 5.19 -3.35
CA CYS A 128 8.76 6.65 -3.24
C CYS A 128 8.87 7.34 -4.60
N GLU A 129 9.72 6.85 -5.52
CA GLU A 129 9.79 7.35 -6.91
C GLU A 129 8.44 7.19 -7.63
N LEU A 130 7.79 6.03 -7.47
CA LEU A 130 6.47 5.77 -8.06
C LEU A 130 5.41 6.70 -7.49
N ALA A 131 5.42 6.91 -6.18
CA ALA A 131 4.51 7.83 -5.50
C ALA A 131 4.82 9.31 -5.77
N GLY A 132 6.08 9.65 -6.08
CA GLY A 132 6.55 11.03 -6.23
C GLY A 132 6.81 11.71 -4.89
N CYS A 133 7.02 10.96 -3.80
CA CYS A 133 7.41 11.46 -2.49
C CYS A 133 8.90 11.25 -2.22
N ALA A 134 9.46 11.99 -1.26
CA ALA A 134 10.86 11.87 -0.90
C ALA A 134 11.04 10.89 0.27
N LEU A 135 11.97 9.94 0.13
CA LEU A 135 12.48 9.19 1.28
C LEU A 135 13.49 10.09 1.99
N ILE A 136 13.11 10.66 3.15
CA ILE A 136 13.94 11.69 3.81
C ILE A 136 14.68 11.19 5.05
N GLY A 137 14.44 9.95 5.46
CA GLY A 137 15.06 9.34 6.63
C GLY A 137 14.42 7.98 6.94
N GLY A 138 14.83 7.43 8.04
CA GLY A 138 14.35 6.16 8.55
C GLY A 138 15.21 5.69 9.72
N GLU A 139 14.96 4.50 10.22
CA GLU A 139 15.69 3.88 11.30
C GLU A 139 15.98 2.42 10.95
N THR A 140 17.17 1.95 11.27
CA THR A 140 17.56 0.55 11.18
C THR A 140 17.97 0.05 12.57
N ALA A 141 17.19 -0.87 13.12
CA ALA A 141 17.41 -1.38 14.46
C ALA A 141 17.85 -2.85 14.45
N GLU A 142 19.03 -3.14 15.00
CA GLU A 142 19.42 -4.49 15.38
C GLU A 142 18.90 -4.79 16.79
N MET A 143 18.03 -5.79 16.89
CA MET A 143 17.41 -6.22 18.15
C MET A 143 17.59 -7.71 18.34
N PRO A 144 18.78 -8.15 18.80
CA PRO A 144 19.06 -9.56 19.09
C PRO A 144 18.00 -10.14 20.03
N ASP A 145 17.62 -11.39 19.79
CA ASP A 145 16.62 -12.16 20.54
C ASP A 145 15.15 -11.68 20.40
N MET A 146 14.89 -10.49 19.83
CA MET A 146 13.53 -10.07 19.49
C MET A 146 13.07 -10.63 18.14
N TYR A 147 13.98 -10.74 17.17
CA TYR A 147 13.71 -11.36 15.87
C TYR A 147 14.66 -12.54 15.65
N PRO A 148 14.15 -13.67 15.14
CA PRO A 148 15.01 -14.78 14.70
C PRO A 148 16.02 -14.34 13.63
N PRO A 149 17.16 -15.03 13.49
CA PRO A 149 18.10 -14.77 12.42
C PRO A 149 17.44 -14.84 11.02
N GLY A 150 17.72 -13.85 10.17
CA GLY A 150 17.15 -13.74 8.82
C GLY A 150 15.72 -13.19 8.76
N GLU A 151 15.13 -12.90 9.91
CA GLU A 151 13.82 -12.24 9.97
C GLU A 151 13.96 -10.73 10.20
N TYR A 152 13.05 -9.98 9.61
CA TYR A 152 12.91 -8.55 9.80
C TYR A 152 11.44 -8.14 9.75
N ASP A 153 11.14 -6.99 10.34
CA ASP A 153 9.86 -6.32 10.23
C ASP A 153 10.05 -4.90 9.67
N LEU A 154 8.99 -4.39 9.06
CA LEU A 154 8.98 -3.09 8.40
C LEU A 154 7.79 -2.27 8.87
N ALA A 155 8.03 -1.01 9.19
CA ALA A 155 6.99 -0.01 9.33
C ALA A 155 7.34 1.21 8.47
N GLY A 156 6.32 1.80 7.86
CA GLY A 156 6.41 3.02 7.08
C GLY A 156 5.59 4.12 7.70
N PHE A 157 6.04 5.35 7.50
CA PHE A 157 5.33 6.55 7.89
C PHE A 157 5.41 7.57 6.75
N THR A 158 4.26 8.04 6.31
CA THR A 158 4.19 9.08 5.27
C THR A 158 3.43 10.29 5.77
N VAL A 159 3.84 11.44 5.27
CA VAL A 159 3.11 12.71 5.42
C VAL A 159 2.80 13.25 4.04
N GLY A 160 1.56 13.59 3.83
CA GLY A 160 1.07 14.31 2.66
C GLY A 160 0.43 15.62 3.05
N ALA A 161 0.08 16.41 2.06
CA ALA A 161 -0.67 17.64 2.24
C ALA A 161 -1.75 17.80 1.18
N VAL A 162 -2.84 18.45 1.56
CA VAL A 162 -3.93 18.86 0.69
C VAL A 162 -4.36 20.27 1.04
N GLU A 163 -4.79 21.04 0.05
CA GLU A 163 -5.46 22.32 0.32
C GLU A 163 -6.77 22.05 1.06
N LYS A 164 -7.05 22.73 2.15
CA LYS A 164 -8.23 22.50 3.01
C LYS A 164 -9.54 22.46 2.22
N SER A 165 -9.68 23.34 1.22
CA SER A 165 -10.86 23.39 0.36
C SER A 165 -10.97 22.23 -0.64
N GLN A 166 -9.93 21.38 -0.75
CA GLN A 166 -9.85 20.22 -1.66
C GLN A 166 -9.83 18.88 -0.91
N LEU A 167 -9.98 18.92 0.42
CA LEU A 167 -10.01 17.72 1.23
C LEU A 167 -11.19 16.82 0.82
N LEU A 168 -10.92 15.56 0.50
CA LEU A 168 -11.94 14.56 0.20
C LEU A 168 -12.41 13.88 1.49
N SER A 169 -13.52 14.39 2.04
CA SER A 169 -14.13 13.87 3.27
C SER A 169 -15.23 12.83 3.02
N GLY A 170 -15.70 12.70 1.77
CA GLY A 170 -16.87 11.90 1.42
C GLY A 170 -18.20 12.65 1.52
N ASP A 171 -18.22 13.88 2.01
CA ASP A 171 -19.46 14.67 2.21
C ASP A 171 -20.21 14.93 0.90
N GLY A 172 -19.53 14.88 -0.25
CA GLY A 172 -20.13 15.02 -1.57
C GLY A 172 -20.83 13.77 -2.10
N ILE A 173 -20.70 12.62 -1.42
CA ILE A 173 -21.27 11.35 -1.87
C ILE A 173 -22.80 11.39 -1.73
N VAL A 174 -23.49 11.01 -2.80
CA VAL A 174 -24.95 10.96 -2.86
C VAL A 174 -25.45 9.62 -3.41
N ALA A 175 -26.70 9.26 -3.09
CA ALA A 175 -27.34 8.09 -3.70
C ALA A 175 -27.43 8.25 -5.22
N GLY A 176 -27.03 7.23 -5.97
CA GLY A 176 -26.91 7.24 -7.43
C GLY A 176 -25.48 7.43 -7.94
N ASP A 177 -24.53 7.86 -7.09
CA ASP A 177 -23.12 7.79 -7.44
C ASP A 177 -22.70 6.33 -7.67
N VAL A 178 -21.74 6.13 -8.55
CA VAL A 178 -21.21 4.80 -8.83
C VAL A 178 -19.87 4.58 -8.14
N VAL A 179 -19.58 3.33 -7.82
CA VAL A 179 -18.29 2.88 -7.30
C VAL A 179 -17.46 2.38 -8.47
N LEU A 180 -16.46 3.14 -8.87
CA LEU A 180 -15.50 2.77 -9.89
C LEU A 180 -14.34 2.02 -9.22
N GLY A 181 -14.27 0.71 -9.42
CA GLY A 181 -13.17 -0.12 -8.95
C GLY A 181 -11.96 -0.03 -9.89
N VAL A 182 -10.77 0.12 -9.34
CA VAL A 182 -9.49 0.17 -10.05
C VAL A 182 -8.69 -1.08 -9.72
N ALA A 183 -8.13 -1.71 -10.75
CA ALA A 183 -7.46 -2.99 -10.62
C ALA A 183 -6.29 -2.97 -9.65
N SER A 184 -6.12 -4.08 -8.92
CA SER A 184 -4.93 -4.40 -8.15
C SER A 184 -3.95 -5.25 -8.94
N SER A 185 -2.69 -5.26 -8.53
CA SER A 185 -1.63 -6.14 -9.06
C SER A 185 -1.74 -7.60 -8.55
N GLY A 186 -2.52 -7.81 -7.51
CA GLY A 186 -2.66 -9.06 -6.77
C GLY A 186 -3.20 -8.79 -5.36
N PRO A 187 -2.91 -9.65 -4.38
CA PRO A 187 -3.38 -9.47 -3.00
C PRO A 187 -2.85 -8.22 -2.29
N HIS A 188 -1.91 -7.49 -2.90
CA HIS A 188 -1.17 -6.39 -2.28
C HIS A 188 -0.39 -6.87 -1.05
N SER A 189 -0.72 -6.36 0.15
CA SER A 189 -0.06 -6.78 1.40
C SER A 189 -1.06 -7.32 2.43
N ASN A 190 -2.29 -7.66 2.01
CA ASN A 190 -3.36 -8.08 2.91
C ASN A 190 -3.73 -9.55 2.72
N GLY A 191 -4.18 -10.19 3.80
CA GLY A 191 -4.64 -11.58 3.78
C GLY A 191 -3.52 -12.64 3.75
N TYR A 192 -2.25 -12.28 3.90
CA TYR A 192 -1.11 -13.20 3.74
C TYR A 192 -1.02 -14.29 4.81
N SER A 193 -1.62 -14.11 5.98
CA SER A 193 -1.75 -15.21 6.95
C SER A 193 -2.61 -16.34 6.37
N LEU A 194 -3.69 -16.00 5.66
CA LEU A 194 -4.54 -16.99 4.98
C LEU A 194 -3.83 -17.54 3.73
N VAL A 195 -3.22 -16.68 2.91
CA VAL A 195 -2.42 -17.10 1.73
C VAL A 195 -1.39 -18.16 2.10
N ARG A 196 -0.61 -17.94 3.17
CA ARG A 196 0.43 -18.89 3.62
C ARG A 196 -0.16 -20.23 4.06
N LYS A 197 -1.28 -20.23 4.76
CA LYS A 197 -1.99 -21.47 5.12
C LYS A 197 -2.54 -22.22 3.92
N ILE A 198 -3.03 -21.48 2.91
CA ILE A 198 -3.50 -22.09 1.65
C ILE A 198 -2.32 -22.70 0.88
N LEU A 199 -1.20 -21.99 0.78
CA LEU A 199 0.02 -22.51 0.17
C LEU A 199 0.50 -23.79 0.85
N GLU A 200 0.60 -23.80 2.17
CA GLU A 200 0.98 -24.99 2.95
C GLU A 200 0.04 -26.17 2.66
N ARG A 201 -1.27 -25.93 2.72
CA ARG A 201 -2.30 -26.94 2.43
C ARG A 201 -2.20 -27.51 1.03
N ALA A 202 -1.88 -26.68 0.04
CA ALA A 202 -1.75 -27.07 -1.37
C ALA A 202 -0.38 -27.69 -1.71
N GLY A 203 0.54 -27.85 -0.74
CA GLY A 203 1.89 -28.36 -0.97
C GLY A 203 2.84 -27.34 -1.60
N SER A 204 2.54 -26.04 -1.44
CA SER A 204 3.37 -24.91 -1.91
C SER A 204 3.73 -24.94 -3.41
N PRO A 205 2.75 -25.01 -4.33
CA PRO A 205 2.99 -25.15 -5.78
C PRO A 205 3.40 -23.81 -6.41
N LEU A 206 4.55 -23.25 -5.98
CA LEU A 206 5.01 -21.90 -6.34
C LEU A 206 5.23 -21.67 -7.82
N ASP A 207 5.58 -22.71 -8.58
CA ASP A 207 5.78 -22.66 -10.03
C ASP A 207 4.52 -22.90 -10.87
N LEU A 208 3.37 -23.12 -10.21
CA LEU A 208 2.09 -23.30 -10.88
C LEU A 208 1.75 -22.06 -11.72
N ASP A 209 1.32 -22.29 -12.97
CA ASP A 209 0.77 -21.21 -13.81
C ASP A 209 -0.63 -20.80 -13.32
N VAL A 210 -0.82 -19.52 -13.08
CA VAL A 210 -2.10 -18.90 -12.71
C VAL A 210 -2.39 -17.74 -13.67
N GLY A 211 -2.96 -18.09 -14.83
CA GLY A 211 -3.33 -17.11 -15.83
C GLY A 211 -2.16 -16.51 -16.61
N GLY A 212 -1.12 -17.30 -16.92
CA GLY A 212 0.05 -16.88 -17.69
C GLY A 212 1.22 -16.36 -16.86
N VAL A 213 1.10 -16.39 -15.52
CA VAL A 213 2.19 -16.03 -14.60
C VAL A 213 2.34 -17.12 -13.54
N LYS A 214 3.55 -17.27 -12.98
CA LYS A 214 3.76 -18.19 -11.87
C LYS A 214 3.03 -17.72 -10.62
N LEU A 215 2.47 -18.67 -9.85
CA LEU A 215 1.78 -18.37 -8.60
C LEU A 215 2.64 -17.54 -7.65
N VAL A 216 3.93 -17.85 -7.53
CA VAL A 216 4.87 -17.08 -6.70
C VAL A 216 4.96 -15.61 -7.15
N ASP A 217 4.97 -15.35 -8.44
CA ASP A 217 5.07 -13.98 -8.97
C ASP A 217 3.75 -13.22 -8.77
N ALA A 218 2.61 -13.89 -8.96
CA ALA A 218 1.31 -13.30 -8.68
C ALA A 218 1.11 -12.97 -7.18
N LEU A 219 1.61 -13.83 -6.28
CA LEU A 219 1.57 -13.60 -4.84
C LEU A 219 2.59 -12.55 -4.37
N MET A 220 3.76 -12.45 -5.02
CA MET A 220 4.79 -11.47 -4.68
C MET A 220 4.67 -10.16 -5.44
N ALA A 221 3.69 -10.03 -6.34
CA ALA A 221 3.43 -8.76 -7.03
C ALA A 221 3.32 -7.61 -6.01
N PRO A 222 4.09 -6.51 -6.19
CA PRO A 222 4.07 -5.41 -5.24
C PRO A 222 2.73 -4.67 -5.30
N THR A 223 2.36 -4.07 -4.18
CA THR A 223 1.18 -3.23 -4.04
C THR A 223 1.19 -2.12 -5.09
N THR A 224 0.11 -1.98 -5.83
CA THR A 224 -0.05 -0.90 -6.80
C THR A 224 -0.05 0.45 -6.09
N ILE A 225 0.79 1.38 -6.55
CA ILE A 225 0.82 2.76 -6.06
C ILE A 225 -0.05 3.61 -6.98
N TYR A 226 -1.19 4.07 -6.48
CA TYR A 226 -2.20 4.81 -7.24
C TYR A 226 -1.99 6.33 -7.26
N VAL A 227 -0.96 6.83 -6.58
CA VAL A 227 -0.76 8.26 -6.29
C VAL A 227 -0.81 9.14 -7.54
N LYS A 228 0.09 8.92 -8.50
CA LYS A 228 0.19 9.80 -9.69
C LYS A 228 -1.08 9.78 -10.54
N PRO A 229 -1.66 8.61 -10.89
CA PRO A 229 -2.92 8.57 -11.64
C PRO A 229 -4.07 9.28 -10.93
N MET A 230 -4.19 9.10 -9.61
CA MET A 230 -5.30 9.71 -8.86
C MET A 230 -5.09 11.21 -8.65
N LEU A 231 -3.87 11.68 -8.41
CA LEU A 231 -3.59 13.11 -8.35
C LEU A 231 -3.87 13.81 -9.69
N GLU A 232 -3.57 13.17 -10.84
CA GLU A 232 -3.96 13.68 -12.16
C GLU A 232 -5.47 13.67 -12.32
N LEU A 233 -6.17 12.64 -11.86
CA LEU A 233 -7.63 12.57 -11.87
C LEU A 233 -8.24 13.69 -11.02
N ILE A 234 -7.73 13.92 -9.81
CA ILE A 234 -8.14 15.03 -8.94
C ILE A 234 -7.90 16.37 -9.65
N ALA A 235 -6.72 16.58 -10.21
CA ALA A 235 -6.39 17.84 -10.88
C ALA A 235 -7.30 18.17 -12.07
N THR A 236 -7.81 17.15 -12.76
CA THR A 236 -8.62 17.32 -13.99
C THR A 236 -10.13 17.22 -13.77
N GLN A 237 -10.56 16.52 -12.70
CA GLN A 237 -11.97 16.19 -12.46
C GLN A 237 -12.38 16.35 -10.98
N ALA A 238 -11.74 17.26 -10.23
CA ALA A 238 -11.97 17.42 -8.78
C ALA A 238 -13.45 17.47 -8.38
N ALA A 239 -14.27 18.22 -9.13
CA ALA A 239 -15.70 18.39 -8.83
C ALA A 239 -16.54 17.11 -8.99
N ALA A 240 -16.00 16.10 -9.70
CA ALA A 240 -16.68 14.82 -9.90
C ALA A 240 -16.21 13.73 -8.95
N ILE A 241 -15.12 13.94 -8.20
CA ILE A 241 -14.63 12.94 -7.24
C ILE A 241 -15.27 13.22 -5.90
N HIS A 242 -16.23 12.39 -5.51
CA HIS A 242 -16.95 12.54 -4.24
C HIS A 242 -16.27 11.79 -3.09
N GLY A 243 -15.52 10.71 -3.39
CA GLY A 243 -14.77 9.96 -2.40
C GLY A 243 -13.84 8.93 -3.03
N MET A 244 -12.87 8.48 -2.25
CA MET A 244 -11.92 7.43 -2.63
C MET A 244 -11.68 6.47 -1.47
N ALA A 245 -11.39 5.20 -1.77
CA ALA A 245 -10.99 4.22 -0.76
C ALA A 245 -9.89 3.29 -1.26
N HIS A 246 -8.92 3.02 -0.41
CA HIS A 246 -7.89 2.00 -0.61
C HIS A 246 -8.39 0.67 -0.02
N ILE A 247 -8.31 -0.40 -0.79
CA ILE A 247 -8.83 -1.70 -0.37
C ILE A 247 -7.72 -2.51 0.30
N THR A 248 -7.78 -2.55 1.62
CA THR A 248 -6.81 -3.21 2.51
C THR A 248 -7.46 -4.34 3.31
N GLY A 249 -7.00 -4.63 4.52
CA GLY A 249 -7.65 -5.57 5.44
C GLY A 249 -9.10 -5.19 5.72
N GLY A 250 -10.00 -6.15 5.71
CA GLY A 250 -11.45 -5.92 5.72
C GLY A 250 -12.07 -5.95 4.32
N GLY A 251 -11.25 -5.96 3.26
CA GLY A 251 -11.68 -6.13 1.87
C GLY A 251 -12.64 -5.05 1.39
N LEU A 252 -13.50 -5.41 0.45
CA LEU A 252 -14.44 -4.47 -0.18
C LEU A 252 -15.50 -3.97 0.81
N LYS A 253 -15.98 -4.84 1.71
CA LYS A 253 -17.07 -4.50 2.63
C LYS A 253 -16.70 -3.43 3.64
N GLU A 254 -15.49 -3.52 4.21
CA GLU A 254 -15.11 -2.69 5.35
C GLU A 254 -14.32 -1.44 4.98
N ASN A 255 -13.79 -1.35 3.74
CA ASN A 255 -12.99 -0.19 3.33
C ASN A 255 -13.82 0.86 2.61
N ILE A 256 -14.62 0.50 1.61
CA ILE A 256 -15.37 1.50 0.82
C ILE A 256 -16.36 2.27 1.71
N ILE A 257 -16.99 1.58 2.64
CA ILE A 257 -18.02 2.18 3.51
C ILE A 257 -17.47 3.26 4.46
N ARG A 258 -16.16 3.28 4.72
CA ARG A 258 -15.52 4.26 5.64
C ARG A 258 -15.66 5.71 5.15
N VAL A 259 -15.78 5.91 3.84
CA VAL A 259 -15.91 7.24 3.26
C VAL A 259 -17.36 7.60 2.94
N VAL A 260 -18.29 6.66 3.07
CA VAL A 260 -19.71 6.86 2.74
C VAL A 260 -20.45 7.45 3.94
N PRO A 261 -21.12 8.61 3.80
CA PRO A 261 -21.87 9.25 4.88
C PRO A 261 -22.96 8.35 5.49
N ASP A 262 -23.32 8.64 6.72
CA ASP A 262 -24.44 7.98 7.38
C ASP A 262 -25.75 8.18 6.62
N GLY A 263 -26.63 7.17 6.65
CA GLY A 263 -27.87 7.15 5.86
C GLY A 263 -27.70 6.69 4.41
N LEU A 264 -26.44 6.52 3.95
CA LEU A 264 -26.11 5.90 2.67
C LEU A 264 -25.46 4.53 2.87
N GLY A 265 -25.52 3.71 1.84
CA GLY A 265 -24.93 2.38 1.78
C GLY A 265 -24.42 2.06 0.39
N LEU A 266 -23.96 0.85 0.18
CA LEU A 266 -23.39 0.36 -1.06
C LEU A 266 -24.14 -0.87 -1.56
N ALA A 267 -24.52 -0.87 -2.83
CA ALA A 267 -24.95 -2.05 -3.57
C ALA A 267 -23.86 -2.41 -4.58
N LEU A 268 -23.04 -3.42 -4.23
CA LEU A 268 -21.97 -3.91 -5.08
C LEU A 268 -22.45 -5.10 -5.91
N ASP A 269 -22.09 -5.12 -7.20
CA ASP A 269 -22.41 -6.19 -8.12
C ASP A 269 -21.31 -7.27 -8.11
N ALA A 270 -21.63 -8.42 -7.53
CA ALA A 270 -20.73 -9.57 -7.47
C ALA A 270 -20.30 -10.08 -8.87
N GLY A 271 -21.13 -9.88 -9.89
CA GLY A 271 -20.81 -10.26 -11.26
C GLY A 271 -19.73 -9.38 -11.88
N SER A 272 -19.69 -8.12 -11.49
CA SER A 272 -18.64 -7.18 -11.92
C SER A 272 -17.33 -7.33 -11.16
N ILE A 273 -17.33 -8.01 -9.99
CA ILE A 273 -16.13 -8.32 -9.19
C ILE A 273 -15.59 -9.68 -9.65
N ALA A 274 -15.10 -9.78 -10.89
CA ALA A 274 -14.47 -10.99 -11.39
C ALA A 274 -13.12 -11.21 -10.71
N LEU A 275 -12.92 -12.40 -10.14
CA LEU A 275 -11.68 -12.75 -9.47
C LEU A 275 -10.54 -12.93 -10.49
N PRO A 276 -9.42 -12.20 -10.38
CA PRO A 276 -8.20 -12.54 -11.10
C PRO A 276 -7.72 -13.97 -10.76
N PRO A 277 -6.97 -14.63 -11.65
CA PRO A 277 -6.59 -16.04 -11.49
C PRO A 277 -5.94 -16.41 -10.16
N VAL A 278 -5.16 -15.52 -9.56
CA VAL A 278 -4.55 -15.75 -8.24
C VAL A 278 -5.60 -15.87 -7.14
N PHE A 279 -6.66 -15.05 -7.18
CA PHE A 279 -7.75 -15.11 -6.20
C PHE A 279 -8.67 -16.29 -6.42
N ASP A 280 -8.92 -16.66 -7.68
CA ASP A 280 -9.65 -17.91 -8.02
C ASP A 280 -8.89 -19.12 -7.46
N TRP A 281 -7.58 -19.17 -7.65
CA TRP A 281 -6.73 -20.22 -7.07
C TRP A 281 -6.83 -20.24 -5.54
N LEU A 282 -6.68 -19.08 -4.88
CA LEU A 282 -6.79 -18.97 -3.42
C LEU A 282 -8.16 -19.44 -2.91
N GLN A 283 -9.24 -19.05 -3.58
CA GLN A 283 -10.60 -19.46 -3.22
C GLN A 283 -10.78 -20.96 -3.33
N ARG A 284 -10.38 -21.55 -4.46
CA ARG A 284 -10.55 -22.97 -4.76
C ARG A 284 -9.71 -23.85 -3.84
N GLU A 285 -8.40 -23.61 -3.75
CA GLU A 285 -7.49 -24.44 -2.94
C GLU A 285 -7.72 -24.26 -1.44
N GLY A 286 -8.03 -23.03 -1.03
CA GLY A 286 -8.39 -22.70 0.35
C GLY A 286 -9.78 -23.21 0.74
N LYS A 287 -10.66 -23.47 -0.23
CA LYS A 287 -12.12 -23.66 -0.03
C LYS A 287 -12.72 -22.50 0.74
N VAL A 288 -12.26 -21.28 0.42
CA VAL A 288 -12.67 -20.06 1.10
C VAL A 288 -14.06 -19.67 0.62
N ALA A 289 -14.99 -19.42 1.54
CA ALA A 289 -16.32 -18.93 1.21
C ALA A 289 -16.23 -17.58 0.47
N ARG A 290 -17.18 -17.29 -0.42
CA ARG A 290 -17.15 -16.06 -1.25
C ARG A 290 -17.19 -14.80 -0.40
N GLU A 291 -18.00 -14.80 0.65
CA GLU A 291 -18.10 -13.70 1.61
C GLU A 291 -16.77 -13.46 2.33
N GLU A 292 -16.05 -14.53 2.68
CA GLU A 292 -14.75 -14.44 3.34
C GLU A 292 -13.67 -13.93 2.36
N MET A 293 -13.76 -14.26 1.06
CA MET A 293 -12.90 -13.65 0.03
C MET A 293 -13.08 -12.12 0.01
N TRP A 294 -14.33 -11.64 -0.01
CA TRP A 294 -14.64 -10.20 -0.03
C TRP A 294 -14.27 -9.46 1.26
N ARG A 295 -14.16 -10.18 2.36
CA ARG A 295 -13.75 -9.63 3.66
C ARG A 295 -12.23 -9.63 3.86
N THR A 296 -11.54 -10.63 3.32
CA THR A 296 -10.10 -10.81 3.54
C THR A 296 -9.26 -10.13 2.46
N PHE A 297 -9.73 -10.16 1.20
CA PHE A 297 -8.95 -9.74 0.05
C PHE A 297 -9.60 -8.58 -0.71
N ASN A 298 -8.77 -7.90 -1.49
CA ASN A 298 -9.22 -6.89 -2.45
C ASN A 298 -9.94 -7.50 -3.69
N CYS A 299 -9.85 -8.80 -3.90
CA CYS A 299 -10.48 -9.53 -5.01
C CYS A 299 -10.23 -8.92 -6.40
N GLY A 300 -9.05 -8.32 -6.60
CA GLY A 300 -8.67 -7.69 -7.86
C GLY A 300 -9.06 -6.21 -7.98
N VAL A 301 -9.64 -5.61 -6.92
CA VAL A 301 -9.98 -4.18 -6.83
C VAL A 301 -9.16 -3.56 -5.71
N GLY A 302 -8.03 -2.94 -6.04
CA GLY A 302 -7.12 -2.39 -5.03
C GLY A 302 -7.46 -0.97 -4.57
N PHE A 303 -8.25 -0.24 -5.36
CA PHE A 303 -8.65 1.13 -5.07
C PHE A 303 -10.03 1.42 -5.64
N THR A 304 -10.78 2.34 -5.05
CA THR A 304 -12.08 2.76 -5.57
C THR A 304 -12.21 4.28 -5.61
N VAL A 305 -12.97 4.76 -6.60
CA VAL A 305 -13.38 6.16 -6.72
C VAL A 305 -14.91 6.20 -6.76
N ILE A 306 -15.53 7.03 -5.94
CA ILE A 306 -16.96 7.28 -5.93
C ILE A 306 -17.21 8.58 -6.69
N LEU A 307 -18.05 8.50 -7.73
CA LEU A 307 -18.25 9.61 -8.66
C LEU A 307 -19.62 9.49 -9.38
N PRO A 308 -20.15 10.58 -9.96
CA PRO A 308 -21.32 10.53 -10.78
C PRO A 308 -21.13 9.64 -12.02
N ARG A 309 -22.19 9.01 -12.48
CA ARG A 309 -22.16 8.03 -13.59
C ARG A 309 -21.62 8.63 -14.91
N ASP A 310 -21.88 9.88 -15.18
CA ASP A 310 -21.41 10.59 -16.39
C ASP A 310 -19.91 10.90 -16.38
N ALA A 311 -19.27 10.94 -15.22
CA ALA A 311 -17.82 11.13 -15.07
C ALA A 311 -16.99 9.84 -15.29
N VAL A 312 -17.64 8.66 -15.28
CA VAL A 312 -16.95 7.34 -15.36
C VAL A 312 -16.09 7.22 -16.61
N ALA A 313 -16.63 7.59 -17.78
CA ALA A 313 -15.90 7.41 -19.05
C ALA A 313 -14.58 8.20 -19.07
N ALA A 314 -14.60 9.45 -18.61
CA ALA A 314 -13.43 10.31 -18.56
C ALA A 314 -12.42 9.81 -17.52
N ALA A 315 -12.89 9.39 -16.32
CA ALA A 315 -12.03 8.83 -15.28
C ALA A 315 -11.36 7.53 -15.76
N SER A 316 -12.12 6.60 -16.35
CA SER A 316 -11.57 5.34 -16.85
C SER A 316 -10.58 5.55 -18.00
N ALA A 317 -10.82 6.50 -18.89
CA ALA A 317 -9.90 6.85 -19.97
C ALA A 317 -8.55 7.40 -19.44
N LEU A 318 -8.61 8.22 -18.38
CA LEU A 318 -7.40 8.74 -17.73
C LEU A 318 -6.64 7.61 -17.05
N LEU A 319 -7.30 6.76 -16.27
CA LEU A 319 -6.68 5.63 -15.59
C LEU A 319 -6.01 4.66 -16.58
N ALA A 320 -6.66 4.40 -17.72
CA ALA A 320 -6.12 3.56 -18.78
C ALA A 320 -4.82 4.12 -19.38
N LYS A 321 -4.63 5.44 -19.48
CA LYS A 321 -3.35 6.06 -19.91
C LYS A 321 -2.20 5.73 -18.95
N HIS A 322 -2.51 5.48 -17.69
CA HIS A 322 -1.54 5.05 -16.67
C HIS A 322 -1.43 3.52 -16.56
N GLY A 323 -2.04 2.77 -17.48
CA GLY A 323 -2.02 1.30 -17.47
C GLY A 323 -2.93 0.67 -16.41
N LEU A 324 -3.83 1.45 -15.80
CA LEU A 324 -4.77 0.97 -14.80
C LEU A 324 -6.12 0.68 -15.46
N SER A 325 -6.57 -0.57 -15.39
CA SER A 325 -7.94 -0.91 -15.76
C SER A 325 -8.91 -0.55 -14.64
N SER A 326 -10.09 -0.12 -15.01
CA SER A 326 -11.17 0.22 -14.07
C SER A 326 -12.52 -0.23 -14.59
N ARG A 327 -13.46 -0.47 -13.68
CA ARG A 327 -14.84 -0.86 -14.00
C ARG A 327 -15.78 -0.42 -12.88
N VAL A 328 -17.02 -0.14 -13.23
CA VAL A 328 -18.07 0.08 -12.22
C VAL A 328 -18.34 -1.25 -11.52
N ILE A 329 -18.25 -1.25 -10.20
CA ILE A 329 -18.47 -2.44 -9.35
C ILE A 329 -19.71 -2.32 -8.47
N GLY A 330 -20.44 -1.21 -8.56
CA GLY A 330 -21.65 -0.97 -7.79
C GLY A 330 -22.03 0.48 -7.74
N GLU A 331 -22.97 0.79 -6.86
CA GLU A 331 -23.50 2.15 -6.69
C GLU A 331 -23.77 2.47 -5.21
N VAL A 332 -23.84 3.75 -4.92
CA VAL A 332 -24.25 4.28 -3.61
C VAL A 332 -25.79 4.31 -3.59
N VAL A 333 -26.34 3.73 -2.52
CA VAL A 333 -27.80 3.64 -2.32
C VAL A 333 -28.19 4.26 -0.97
N LYS A 334 -29.48 4.50 -0.76
CA LYS A 334 -29.97 4.81 0.59
C LYS A 334 -29.82 3.57 1.47
N ALA A 335 -29.30 3.74 2.67
CA ALA A 335 -29.17 2.63 3.62
C ALA A 335 -30.59 2.13 4.02
N THR A 336 -30.75 0.82 4.05
CA THR A 336 -31.96 0.13 4.49
C THR A 336 -31.58 -0.82 5.63
N GLY A 337 -31.71 -0.34 6.87
CA GLY A 337 -31.32 -1.12 8.06
C GLY A 337 -29.84 -0.95 8.46
N ASP A 338 -29.34 -1.89 9.28
CA ASP A 338 -28.01 -1.79 9.91
C ASP A 338 -26.87 -2.22 8.96
N GLU A 339 -27.14 -3.15 8.03
CA GLU A 339 -26.14 -3.56 7.04
C GLU A 339 -26.11 -2.56 5.88
N ARG A 340 -25.02 -1.80 5.80
CA ARG A 340 -24.85 -0.73 4.80
C ARG A 340 -24.17 -1.18 3.51
N VAL A 341 -23.64 -2.41 3.45
CA VAL A 341 -22.92 -2.94 2.26
C VAL A 341 -23.48 -4.27 1.84
N HIS A 342 -24.11 -4.30 0.67
CA HIS A 342 -24.64 -5.50 0.05
C HIS A 342 -23.81 -5.85 -1.20
N ILE A 343 -23.42 -7.13 -1.34
CA ILE A 343 -22.73 -7.65 -2.52
C ILE A 343 -23.60 -8.79 -3.07
N GLY A 344 -24.29 -8.55 -4.18
CA GLY A 344 -25.26 -9.47 -4.74
C GLY A 344 -25.08 -9.76 -6.22
#